data_1fadfa0ecd5bfff817dd57406547db9f
#
_entry.id   1fadfa0ecd5bfff817dd57406547db9f
#
_cell.length_a   1.000
_cell.length_b   1.000
_cell.length_c   1.000
_cell.angle_alpha   90.00
_cell.angle_beta   90.00
_cell.angle_gamma   90.00
#
_symmetry.space_group_name_H-M   'P 1'
#
loop_
_entity.id
_entity.type
_entity.pdbx_description
1 polymer ?
#
loop_
_entity_poly.entity_id
_entity_poly.type
_entity_poly.pdbx_seq_one_letter_code
_entity_poly.pdbx_strand_id
1 'polypeptide(L)'
;MEKMNDLRDLLRHEIQDLYSAEEQIIAAMPKMINKATDRTLTASLSEHLAITQKQKQRLDRVQQLLGEEAQANGSKKKGLLSGLFSKKHTCKAMQGIIEEGNTILAADMSTEVRDAAIIACAQKIEHYEICGYGTARTYARELGMEKVAQLLEETLNEEYEADDKLTSLAVSRINREAESGSRGRARSASEGQMRGERTRE
;
A
#
# COMPACT_ATOMS: atom_id res chain seq x y z
N MET A 1 16.84 -17.84 12.71
CA MET A 1 16.69 -17.36 11.33
C MET A 1 16.08 -18.50 10.51
N GLU A 2 15.10 -18.19 9.68
CA GLU A 2 14.57 -19.13 8.71
C GLU A 2 15.64 -19.43 7.66
N LYS A 3 15.83 -20.69 7.32
CA LYS A 3 16.87 -21.10 6.37
C LYS A 3 16.23 -21.15 4.99
N MET A 4 16.62 -20.25 4.10
CA MET A 4 16.20 -20.23 2.70
C MET A 4 17.27 -20.96 1.88
N ASN A 5 16.92 -22.06 1.23
CA ASN A 5 17.86 -22.91 0.49
C ASN A 5 17.64 -22.85 -1.02
N ASP A 6 16.46 -22.46 -1.45
CA ASP A 6 16.07 -22.40 -2.86
C ASP A 6 15.05 -21.28 -3.14
N LEU A 7 14.73 -21.11 -4.41
CA LEU A 7 13.78 -20.09 -4.88
C LEU A 7 12.35 -20.33 -4.36
N ARG A 8 11.99 -21.56 -4.04
CA ARG A 8 10.69 -21.93 -3.47
C ARG A 8 10.56 -21.42 -2.02
N ASP A 9 11.63 -21.53 -1.24
CA ASP A 9 11.65 -20.97 0.11
C ASP A 9 11.54 -19.44 0.07
N LEU A 10 12.20 -18.79 -0.90
CA LEU A 10 12.13 -17.34 -1.10
C LEU A 10 10.74 -16.91 -1.56
N LEU A 11 10.11 -17.63 -2.49
CA LEU A 11 8.71 -17.35 -2.89
C LEU A 11 7.77 -17.44 -1.68
N ARG A 12 7.91 -18.44 -0.83
CA ARG A 12 7.07 -18.57 0.38
C ARG A 12 7.25 -17.38 1.33
N HIS A 13 8.49 -16.94 1.48
CA HIS A 13 8.79 -15.75 2.29
C HIS A 13 8.11 -14.51 1.74
N GLU A 14 8.22 -14.24 0.44
CA GLU A 14 7.56 -13.12 -0.23
C GLU A 14 6.03 -13.17 -0.06
N ILE A 15 5.42 -14.34 -0.21
CA ILE A 15 3.97 -14.50 0.00
C ILE A 15 3.56 -14.22 1.46
N GLN A 16 4.37 -14.62 2.44
CA GLN A 16 4.10 -14.32 3.85
C GLN A 16 4.25 -12.83 4.15
N ASP A 17 5.24 -12.19 3.53
CA ASP A 17 5.48 -10.77 3.69
C ASP A 17 4.36 -9.94 3.07
N LEU A 18 3.96 -10.26 1.83
CA LEU A 18 2.80 -9.64 1.16
C LEU A 18 1.51 -9.84 1.96
N TYR A 19 1.27 -11.04 2.47
CA TYR A 19 0.08 -11.30 3.30
C TYR A 19 0.04 -10.41 4.55
N SER A 20 1.18 -10.24 5.20
CA SER A 20 1.30 -9.32 6.34
C SER A 20 1.16 -7.85 5.92
N ALA A 21 1.64 -7.46 4.73
CA ALA A 21 1.47 -6.13 4.20
C ALA A 21 -0.02 -5.82 3.99
N GLU A 22 -0.76 -6.69 3.30
CA GLU A 22 -2.20 -6.57 3.08
C GLU A 22 -2.99 -6.42 4.39
N GLU A 23 -2.68 -7.23 5.41
CA GLU A 23 -3.33 -7.11 6.73
C GLU A 23 -3.10 -5.73 7.36
N GLN A 24 -1.89 -5.19 7.25
CA GLN A 24 -1.54 -3.88 7.79
C GLN A 24 -2.21 -2.75 6.99
N ILE A 25 -2.27 -2.87 5.67
CA ILE A 25 -2.93 -1.90 4.78
C ILE A 25 -4.43 -1.85 5.08
N ILE A 26 -5.11 -3.00 5.13
CA ILE A 26 -6.54 -3.10 5.48
C ILE A 26 -6.82 -2.42 6.82
N ALA A 27 -5.95 -2.59 7.80
CA ALA A 27 -6.09 -1.97 9.12
C ALA A 27 -5.82 -0.45 9.11
N ALA A 28 -4.92 0.04 8.26
CA ALA A 28 -4.51 1.44 8.22
C ALA A 28 -5.40 2.32 7.33
N MET A 29 -5.90 1.80 6.21
CA MET A 29 -6.66 2.55 5.21
C MET A 29 -7.89 3.30 5.75
N PRO A 30 -8.72 2.77 6.66
CA PRO A 30 -9.87 3.51 7.18
C PRO A 30 -9.48 4.84 7.82
N LYS A 31 -8.34 4.92 8.49
CA LYS A 31 -7.83 6.16 9.07
C LYS A 31 -7.39 7.17 7.99
N MET A 32 -6.81 6.70 6.92
CA MET A 32 -6.40 7.52 5.77
C MET A 32 -7.63 8.07 5.04
N ILE A 33 -8.61 7.22 4.75
CA ILE A 33 -9.90 7.58 4.14
C ILE A 33 -10.61 8.68 4.96
N ASN A 34 -10.68 8.53 6.28
CA ASN A 34 -11.31 9.51 7.17
C ASN A 34 -10.60 10.86 7.21
N LYS A 35 -9.33 10.94 6.84
CA LYS A 35 -8.55 12.18 6.78
C LYS A 35 -8.65 12.89 5.43
N ALA A 36 -9.00 12.17 4.36
CA ALA A 36 -9.18 12.72 3.02
C ALA A 36 -10.41 13.63 2.98
N THR A 37 -10.28 14.78 2.33
CA THR A 37 -11.37 15.76 2.19
C THR A 37 -11.89 15.85 0.76
N ASP A 38 -11.06 15.52 -0.23
CA ASP A 38 -11.47 15.42 -1.61
C ASP A 38 -12.36 14.19 -1.83
N ARG A 39 -13.56 14.42 -2.41
CA ARG A 39 -14.56 13.35 -2.59
C ARG A 39 -14.08 12.26 -3.53
N THR A 40 -13.35 12.62 -4.58
CA THR A 40 -12.86 11.66 -5.58
C THR A 40 -11.74 10.80 -4.97
N LEU A 41 -10.83 11.43 -4.21
CA LEU A 41 -9.78 10.72 -3.48
C LEU A 41 -10.39 9.78 -2.43
N THR A 42 -11.35 10.26 -1.64
CA THR A 42 -12.05 9.43 -0.64
C THR A 42 -12.72 8.21 -1.28
N ALA A 43 -13.41 8.41 -2.41
CA ALA A 43 -14.04 7.31 -3.15
C ALA A 43 -13.01 6.32 -3.70
N SER A 44 -11.91 6.82 -4.28
CA SER A 44 -10.82 5.99 -4.82
C SER A 44 -10.17 5.12 -3.74
N LEU A 45 -9.84 5.70 -2.59
CA LEU A 45 -9.27 4.96 -1.46
C LEU A 45 -10.25 3.92 -0.89
N SER A 46 -11.56 4.25 -0.85
CA SER A 46 -12.58 3.32 -0.36
C SER A 46 -12.78 2.13 -1.31
N GLU A 47 -12.72 2.37 -2.62
CA GLU A 47 -12.73 1.32 -3.63
C GLU A 47 -11.50 0.43 -3.52
N HIS A 48 -10.31 1.06 -3.37
CA HIS A 48 -9.06 0.32 -3.22
C HIS A 48 -9.06 -0.55 -1.96
N LEU A 49 -9.56 -0.08 -0.83
CA LEU A 49 -9.72 -0.92 0.37
C LEU A 49 -10.53 -2.20 0.09
N ALA A 50 -11.60 -2.12 -0.71
CA ALA A 50 -12.38 -3.28 -1.08
C ALA A 50 -11.62 -4.22 -2.03
N ILE A 51 -10.73 -3.69 -2.87
CA ILE A 51 -9.83 -4.46 -3.74
C ILE A 51 -8.78 -5.17 -2.88
N THR A 52 -8.10 -4.48 -1.97
CA THR A 52 -7.11 -5.01 -1.02
C THR A 52 -7.65 -6.20 -0.23
N GLN A 53 -8.92 -6.12 0.21
CA GLN A 53 -9.57 -7.26 0.89
C GLN A 53 -9.71 -8.51 -0.02
N LYS A 54 -9.92 -8.33 -1.33
CA LYS A 54 -9.96 -9.43 -2.31
C LYS A 54 -8.55 -9.95 -2.62
N GLN A 55 -7.57 -9.08 -2.67
CA GLN A 55 -6.16 -9.42 -2.88
C GLN A 55 -5.66 -10.31 -1.74
N LYS A 56 -5.99 -9.97 -0.49
CA LYS A 56 -5.71 -10.83 0.65
C LYS A 56 -6.35 -12.21 0.52
N GLN A 57 -7.61 -12.31 0.08
CA GLN A 57 -8.27 -13.60 -0.20
C GLN A 57 -7.58 -14.36 -1.34
N ARG A 58 -7.07 -13.65 -2.34
CA ARG A 58 -6.29 -14.23 -3.45
C ARG A 58 -4.97 -14.81 -2.93
N LEU A 59 -4.30 -14.15 -1.97
CA LEU A 59 -3.14 -14.70 -1.28
C LEU A 59 -3.48 -15.95 -0.45
N ASP A 60 -4.65 -16.05 0.17
CA ASP A 60 -5.10 -17.29 0.82
C ASP A 60 -5.13 -18.45 -0.19
N ARG A 61 -5.61 -18.19 -1.42
CA ARG A 61 -5.62 -19.21 -2.49
C ARG A 61 -4.22 -19.56 -2.97
N VAL A 62 -3.32 -18.57 -3.09
CA VAL A 62 -1.89 -18.81 -3.42
C VAL A 62 -1.25 -19.71 -2.37
N GLN A 63 -1.46 -19.45 -1.10
CA GLN A 63 -0.94 -20.26 -0.01
C GLN A 63 -1.43 -21.71 -0.05
N GLN A 64 -2.71 -21.91 -0.37
CA GLN A 64 -3.29 -23.23 -0.58
C GLN A 64 -2.56 -24.00 -1.70
N LEU A 65 -2.39 -23.38 -2.88
CA LEU A 65 -1.71 -23.97 -4.02
C LEU A 65 -0.26 -24.34 -3.71
N LEU A 66 0.47 -23.47 -3.01
CA LEU A 66 1.84 -23.76 -2.56
C LEU A 66 1.89 -24.97 -1.61
N GLY A 67 0.86 -25.15 -0.78
CA GLY A 67 0.71 -26.32 0.10
C GLY A 67 0.41 -27.60 -0.64
N GLU A 68 -0.48 -27.58 -1.63
CA GLU A 68 -0.85 -28.72 -2.47
C GLU A 68 0.36 -29.23 -3.27
N GLU A 69 1.16 -28.35 -3.87
CA GLU A 69 2.39 -28.73 -4.59
C GLU A 69 3.46 -29.31 -3.68
N ALA A 70 3.63 -28.81 -2.47
CA ALA A 70 4.58 -29.36 -1.51
C ALA A 70 4.25 -30.82 -1.15
N GLN A 71 2.95 -31.18 -1.12
CA GLN A 71 2.50 -32.56 -0.88
C GLN A 71 2.72 -33.46 -2.11
N ALA A 72 2.42 -32.98 -3.32
CA ALA A 72 2.58 -33.72 -4.56
C ALA A 72 4.05 -34.08 -4.83
N ASN A 73 4.99 -33.20 -4.48
CA ASN A 73 6.43 -33.41 -4.65
C ASN A 73 7.08 -34.28 -3.55
N GLY A 74 6.29 -35.04 -2.77
CA GLY A 74 6.79 -36.07 -1.86
C GLY A 74 7.55 -35.56 -0.63
N SER A 75 7.39 -34.30 -0.27
CA SER A 75 7.89 -33.76 1.00
C SER A 75 7.12 -34.38 2.16
N LYS A 76 7.64 -35.55 2.65
CA LYS A 76 7.07 -36.33 3.79
C LYS A 76 7.04 -35.59 5.13
N LYS A 77 7.17 -34.28 5.16
CA LYS A 77 7.02 -33.48 6.37
C LYS A 77 5.55 -33.14 6.61
N LYS A 78 4.81 -34.10 7.16
CA LYS A 78 3.43 -33.97 7.66
C LYS A 78 3.20 -32.80 8.66
N GLY A 79 4.23 -32.04 8.99
CA GLY A 79 4.20 -30.88 9.87
C GLY A 79 4.47 -29.54 9.18
N LEU A 80 4.80 -29.53 7.87
CA LEU A 80 5.23 -28.31 7.19
C LEU A 80 4.07 -27.34 6.94
N LEU A 81 2.87 -27.85 6.68
CA LEU A 81 1.67 -27.02 6.48
C LEU A 81 1.19 -26.33 7.76
N SER A 82 1.29 -27.04 8.90
CA SER A 82 0.96 -26.46 10.21
C SER A 82 2.03 -25.46 10.69
N GLY A 83 3.27 -25.61 10.24
CA GLY A 83 4.38 -24.72 10.58
C GLY A 83 4.55 -23.53 9.65
N LEU A 84 4.01 -23.58 8.42
CA LEU A 84 4.11 -22.51 7.45
C LEU A 84 3.38 -21.23 7.92
N PHE A 85 2.34 -21.40 8.72
CA PHE A 85 1.48 -20.31 9.24
C PHE A 85 1.57 -20.11 10.75
N SER A 86 2.44 -20.85 11.45
CA SER A 86 2.49 -20.84 12.92
C SER A 86 3.32 -19.70 13.53
N LYS A 87 4.21 -19.07 12.77
CA LYS A 87 4.89 -17.83 13.19
C LYS A 87 4.26 -16.65 12.44
N LYS A 88 3.61 -15.78 13.18
CA LYS A 88 3.10 -14.52 12.64
C LYS A 88 4.27 -13.72 12.07
N HIS A 89 4.43 -13.76 10.74
CA HIS A 89 5.35 -12.88 10.03
C HIS A 89 4.81 -11.46 10.08
N THR A 90 5.67 -10.49 10.29
CA THR A 90 5.29 -9.08 10.24
C THR A 90 6.17 -8.38 9.21
N CYS A 91 5.56 -7.85 8.16
CA CYS A 91 6.25 -7.02 7.19
C CYS A 91 6.68 -5.70 7.84
N LYS A 92 7.96 -5.60 8.15
CA LYS A 92 8.53 -4.40 8.79
C LYS A 92 8.61 -3.21 7.83
N ALA A 93 8.74 -3.48 6.54
CA ALA A 93 8.79 -2.43 5.54
C ALA A 93 7.43 -1.74 5.45
N MET A 94 6.33 -2.50 5.33
CA MET A 94 4.98 -1.94 5.31
C MET A 94 4.65 -1.23 6.63
N GLN A 95 5.03 -1.83 7.76
CA GLN A 95 4.89 -1.16 9.06
C GLN A 95 5.58 0.21 9.07
N GLY A 96 6.81 0.32 8.57
CA GLY A 96 7.56 1.57 8.51
C GLY A 96 6.91 2.59 7.56
N ILE A 97 6.39 2.15 6.40
CA ILE A 97 5.68 3.02 5.45
C ILE A 97 4.42 3.61 6.10
N ILE A 98 3.65 2.78 6.80
CA ILE A 98 2.43 3.22 7.50
C ILE A 98 2.78 4.15 8.67
N GLU A 99 3.82 3.88 9.45
CA GLU A 99 4.28 4.73 10.54
C GLU A 99 4.74 6.10 10.04
N GLU A 100 5.50 6.16 8.95
CA GLU A 100 5.90 7.40 8.30
C GLU A 100 4.68 8.17 7.79
N GLY A 101 3.75 7.50 7.11
CA GLY A 101 2.50 8.10 6.66
C GLY A 101 1.68 8.69 7.81
N ASN A 102 1.55 7.98 8.92
CA ASN A 102 0.87 8.48 10.12
C ASN A 102 1.56 9.73 10.70
N THR A 103 2.89 9.79 10.66
CA THR A 103 3.69 10.92 11.13
C THR A 103 3.44 12.15 10.25
N ILE A 104 3.49 12.00 8.94
CA ILE A 104 3.22 13.08 7.98
C ILE A 104 1.79 13.59 8.16
N LEU A 105 0.80 12.70 8.23
CA LEU A 105 -0.61 13.06 8.36
C LEU A 105 -1.01 13.57 9.77
N ALA A 106 -0.10 13.59 10.72
CA ALA A 106 -0.27 14.23 12.04
C ALA A 106 0.21 15.67 12.05
N ALA A 107 0.98 16.12 11.05
CA ALA A 107 1.46 17.49 10.96
C ALA A 107 0.29 18.46 10.73
N ASP A 108 0.48 19.71 11.20
CA ASP A 108 -0.47 20.80 10.91
C ASP A 108 -0.33 21.24 9.45
N MET A 109 -1.40 21.07 8.69
CA MET A 109 -1.45 21.37 7.27
C MET A 109 -2.88 21.70 6.82
N SER A 110 -3.00 22.41 5.69
CA SER A 110 -4.30 22.64 5.08
C SER A 110 -4.93 21.35 4.56
N THR A 111 -6.22 21.38 4.30
CA THR A 111 -6.97 20.25 3.73
C THR A 111 -6.40 19.80 2.39
N GLU A 112 -6.07 20.77 1.53
CA GLU A 112 -5.53 20.53 0.18
C GLU A 112 -4.13 19.89 0.25
N VAL A 113 -3.26 20.38 1.14
CA VAL A 113 -1.93 19.79 1.37
C VAL A 113 -2.06 18.39 1.97
N ARG A 114 -3.05 18.18 2.83
CA ARG A 114 -3.33 16.85 3.41
C ARG A 114 -3.75 15.85 2.36
N ASP A 115 -4.63 16.23 1.44
CA ASP A 115 -5.05 15.35 0.35
C ASP A 115 -3.87 14.98 -0.56
N ALA A 116 -3.00 15.93 -0.88
CA ALA A 116 -1.75 15.65 -1.61
C ALA A 116 -0.80 14.71 -0.83
N ALA A 117 -0.67 14.91 0.49
CA ALA A 117 0.14 14.04 1.35
C ALA A 117 -0.45 12.61 1.44
N ILE A 118 -1.78 12.48 1.47
CA ILE A 118 -2.46 11.18 1.44
C ILE A 118 -2.12 10.42 0.16
N ILE A 119 -2.17 11.07 -1.01
CA ILE A 119 -1.77 10.44 -2.28
C ILE A 119 -0.33 9.96 -2.20
N ALA A 120 0.59 10.81 -1.74
CA ALA A 120 2.01 10.43 -1.64
C ALA A 120 2.24 9.25 -0.68
N CYS A 121 1.48 9.15 0.40
CA CYS A 121 1.54 8.00 1.33
C CYS A 121 0.96 6.74 0.70
N ALA A 122 -0.18 6.84 -0.01
CA ALA A 122 -0.80 5.71 -0.69
C ALA A 122 0.13 5.17 -1.79
N GLN A 123 0.67 6.02 -2.65
CA GLN A 123 1.58 5.58 -3.71
C GLN A 123 2.84 4.86 -3.19
N LYS A 124 3.35 5.19 -2.02
CA LYS A 124 4.45 4.42 -1.40
C LYS A 124 4.01 2.99 -1.07
N ILE A 125 2.76 2.78 -0.67
CA ILE A 125 2.17 1.47 -0.43
C ILE A 125 2.08 0.70 -1.75
N GLU A 126 1.46 1.30 -2.78
CA GLU A 126 1.30 0.69 -4.12
C GLU A 126 2.67 0.26 -4.70
N HIS A 127 3.69 1.14 -4.64
CA HIS A 127 5.02 0.81 -5.15
C HIS A 127 5.71 -0.33 -4.38
N TYR A 128 5.46 -0.44 -3.08
CA TYR A 128 5.92 -1.60 -2.31
C TYR A 128 5.25 -2.89 -2.81
N GLU A 129 3.93 -2.86 -3.03
CA GLU A 129 3.16 -4.01 -3.49
C GLU A 129 3.49 -4.38 -4.94
N ILE A 130 3.64 -3.40 -5.84
CA ILE A 130 4.11 -3.61 -7.22
C ILE A 130 5.46 -4.37 -7.23
N CYS A 131 6.40 -3.96 -6.39
CA CYS A 131 7.69 -4.64 -6.27
C CYS A 131 7.51 -6.08 -5.76
N GLY A 132 6.76 -6.26 -4.68
CA GLY A 132 6.56 -7.56 -4.03
C GLY A 132 5.81 -8.55 -4.93
N TYR A 133 4.65 -8.15 -5.48
CA TYR A 133 3.86 -8.99 -6.37
C TYR A 133 4.58 -9.30 -7.68
N GLY A 134 5.30 -8.32 -8.26
CA GLY A 134 6.12 -8.52 -9.45
C GLY A 134 7.24 -9.54 -9.23
N THR A 135 7.91 -9.46 -8.09
CA THR A 135 8.96 -10.40 -7.68
C THR A 135 8.40 -11.80 -7.45
N ALA A 136 7.36 -11.92 -6.62
CA ALA A 136 6.74 -13.21 -6.31
C ALA A 136 6.19 -13.90 -7.57
N ARG A 137 5.53 -13.14 -8.48
CA ARG A 137 5.08 -13.66 -9.78
C ARG A 137 6.22 -14.23 -10.61
N THR A 138 7.35 -13.52 -10.66
CA THR A 138 8.52 -13.97 -11.43
C THR A 138 9.09 -15.26 -10.85
N TYR A 139 9.18 -15.37 -9.52
CA TYR A 139 9.60 -16.59 -8.87
C TYR A 139 8.63 -17.76 -9.15
N ALA A 140 7.33 -17.51 -9.10
CA ALA A 140 6.33 -18.52 -9.40
C ALA A 140 6.44 -19.03 -10.85
N ARG A 141 6.67 -18.16 -11.83
CA ARG A 141 6.91 -18.55 -13.23
C ARG A 141 8.17 -19.40 -13.39
N GLU A 142 9.29 -19.01 -12.78
CA GLU A 142 10.54 -19.77 -12.82
C GLU A 142 10.39 -21.16 -12.22
N LEU A 143 9.53 -21.31 -11.23
CA LEU A 143 9.20 -22.59 -10.60
C LEU A 143 8.13 -23.40 -11.34
N GLY A 144 7.62 -22.93 -12.49
CA GLY A 144 6.55 -23.59 -13.27
C GLY A 144 5.17 -23.56 -12.59
N MET A 145 4.95 -22.64 -11.64
CA MET A 145 3.73 -22.53 -10.86
C MET A 145 2.74 -21.56 -11.54
N GLU A 146 2.30 -21.85 -12.74
CA GLU A 146 1.51 -20.94 -13.59
C GLU A 146 0.24 -20.40 -12.92
N LYS A 147 -0.48 -21.25 -12.16
CA LYS A 147 -1.70 -20.82 -11.45
C LYS A 147 -1.41 -19.80 -10.36
N VAL A 148 -0.29 -19.97 -9.66
CA VAL A 148 0.18 -19.00 -8.66
C VAL A 148 0.60 -17.71 -9.34
N ALA A 149 1.37 -17.80 -10.42
CA ALA A 149 1.82 -16.64 -11.18
C ALA A 149 0.64 -15.80 -11.74
N GLN A 150 -0.42 -16.45 -12.23
CA GLN A 150 -1.63 -15.78 -12.72
C GLN A 150 -2.35 -15.01 -11.61
N LEU A 151 -2.53 -15.59 -10.43
CA LEU A 151 -3.15 -14.93 -9.29
C LEU A 151 -2.34 -13.71 -8.83
N LEU A 152 -1.02 -13.83 -8.80
CA LEU A 152 -0.13 -12.72 -8.43
C LEU A 152 -0.11 -11.62 -9.49
N GLU A 153 -0.24 -11.96 -10.77
CA GLU A 153 -0.31 -11.00 -11.87
C GLU A 153 -1.63 -10.20 -11.86
N GLU A 154 -2.73 -10.84 -11.49
CA GLU A 154 -4.02 -10.17 -11.33
C GLU A 154 -3.92 -9.07 -10.27
N THR A 155 -3.35 -9.35 -9.09
CA THR A 155 -3.10 -8.34 -8.06
C THR A 155 -2.13 -7.26 -8.55
N LEU A 156 -1.00 -7.64 -9.14
CA LEU A 156 -0.02 -6.68 -9.66
C LEU A 156 -0.63 -5.66 -10.63
N ASN A 157 -1.56 -6.10 -11.49
CA ASN A 157 -2.24 -5.19 -12.41
C ASN A 157 -3.18 -4.24 -11.68
N GLU A 158 -3.86 -4.70 -10.62
CA GLU A 158 -4.71 -3.87 -9.77
C GLU A 158 -3.90 -2.77 -9.05
N GLU A 159 -2.65 -3.08 -8.61
CA GLU A 159 -1.76 -2.09 -7.99
C GLU A 159 -1.27 -1.04 -8.99
N TYR A 160 -0.94 -1.43 -10.22
CA TYR A 160 -0.62 -0.47 -11.28
C TYR A 160 -1.79 0.47 -11.57
N GLU A 161 -3.02 -0.06 -11.65
CA GLU A 161 -4.22 0.74 -11.86
C GLU A 161 -4.48 1.72 -10.70
N ALA A 162 -4.23 1.30 -9.46
CA ALA A 162 -4.37 2.15 -8.28
C ALA A 162 -3.35 3.30 -8.28
N ASP A 163 -2.07 3.01 -8.56
CA ASP A 163 -1.02 4.03 -8.65
C ASP A 163 -1.29 5.03 -9.77
N ASP A 164 -1.68 4.57 -10.97
CA ASP A 164 -2.04 5.43 -12.11
C ASP A 164 -3.23 6.33 -11.77
N LYS A 165 -4.23 5.82 -11.08
CA LYS A 165 -5.40 6.58 -10.64
C LYS A 165 -5.02 7.68 -9.63
N LEU A 166 -4.18 7.36 -8.65
CA LEU A 166 -3.66 8.33 -7.69
C LEU A 166 -2.80 9.40 -8.37
N THR A 167 -1.92 9.01 -9.29
CA THR A 167 -1.12 9.92 -10.10
C THR A 167 -2.01 10.88 -10.90
N SER A 168 -3.04 10.36 -11.56
CA SER A 168 -3.99 11.16 -12.32
C SER A 168 -4.71 12.20 -11.46
N LEU A 169 -5.15 11.82 -10.25
CA LEU A 169 -5.77 12.75 -9.29
C LEU A 169 -4.79 13.83 -8.83
N ALA A 170 -3.56 13.47 -8.51
CA ALA A 170 -2.52 14.39 -8.08
C ALA A 170 -2.23 15.46 -9.14
N VAL A 171 -1.92 15.01 -10.36
CA VAL A 171 -1.47 15.89 -11.48
C VAL A 171 -2.62 16.73 -12.03
N SER A 172 -3.82 16.16 -12.15
CA SER A 172 -4.96 16.88 -12.72
C SER A 172 -5.43 18.05 -11.86
N ARG A 173 -5.43 17.91 -10.52
CA ARG A 173 -6.05 18.88 -9.64
C ARG A 173 -5.40 19.03 -8.26
N ILE A 174 -5.26 17.97 -7.47
CA ILE A 174 -4.97 18.03 -6.02
C ILE A 174 -3.67 18.80 -5.73
N ASN A 175 -2.58 18.52 -6.46
CA ASN A 175 -1.31 19.22 -6.25
C ASN A 175 -1.39 20.71 -6.56
N ARG A 176 -2.19 21.12 -7.54
CA ARG A 176 -2.40 22.54 -7.86
C ARG A 176 -3.23 23.25 -6.79
N GLU A 177 -4.23 22.58 -6.23
CA GLU A 177 -5.02 23.11 -5.11
C GLU A 177 -4.15 23.27 -3.86
N ALA A 178 -3.30 22.29 -3.55
CA ALA A 178 -2.34 22.35 -2.44
C ALA A 178 -1.34 23.52 -2.58
N GLU A 179 -0.87 23.79 -3.79
CA GLU A 179 0.04 24.90 -4.09
C GLU A 179 -0.68 26.26 -4.01
N SER A 180 -1.89 26.39 -4.55
CA SER A 180 -2.64 27.66 -4.57
C SER A 180 -3.18 28.05 -3.17
N GLY A 181 -3.53 27.08 -2.33
CA GLY A 181 -3.95 27.31 -0.94
C GLY A 181 -2.85 27.98 -0.10
N SER A 182 -1.59 27.68 -0.36
CA SER A 182 -0.44 28.32 0.29
C SER A 182 -0.30 29.80 -0.12
N ARG A 183 -0.54 30.14 -1.39
CA ARG A 183 -0.46 31.53 -1.89
C ARG A 183 -1.56 32.42 -1.34
N GLY A 184 -2.77 31.91 -1.18
CA GLY A 184 -3.89 32.64 -0.59
C GLY A 184 -3.65 33.04 0.86
N ARG A 185 -3.06 32.13 1.67
CA ARG A 185 -2.71 32.41 3.08
C ARG A 185 -1.55 33.41 3.21
N ALA A 186 -0.55 33.35 2.35
CA ALA A 186 0.57 34.29 2.35
C ALA A 186 0.10 35.73 2.03
N ARG A 187 -0.85 35.89 1.07
CA ARG A 187 -1.43 37.18 0.74
C ARG A 187 -2.28 37.76 1.87
N SER A 188 -3.16 36.98 2.48
CA SER A 188 -3.98 37.43 3.59
C SER A 188 -3.16 37.82 4.83
N ALA A 189 -2.07 37.12 5.09
CA ALA A 189 -1.14 37.46 6.19
C ALA A 189 -0.43 38.81 5.92
N SER A 190 0.03 39.06 4.69
CA SER A 190 0.68 40.32 4.33
C SER A 190 -0.28 41.52 4.33
N GLU A 191 -1.53 41.34 3.91
CA GLU A 191 -2.56 42.36 3.95
C GLU A 191 -3.04 42.66 5.37
N GLY A 192 -3.09 41.67 6.25
CA GLY A 192 -3.37 41.83 7.68
C GLY A 192 -2.29 42.65 8.41
N GLN A 193 -1.04 42.42 8.08
CA GLN A 193 0.11 43.14 8.65
C GLN A 193 0.11 44.62 8.21
N MET A 194 -0.14 44.90 6.94
CA MET A 194 -0.22 46.27 6.40
C MET A 194 -1.43 47.07 6.95
N ARG A 195 -2.54 46.41 7.30
CA ARG A 195 -3.66 47.05 7.97
C ARG A 195 -3.39 47.39 9.43
N GLY A 196 -2.66 46.53 10.13
CA GLY A 196 -2.29 46.74 11.55
C GLY A 196 -1.31 47.88 11.77
N GLU A 197 -0.46 48.20 10.79
CA GLU A 197 0.47 49.36 10.83
C GLU A 197 -0.23 50.68 10.57
N ARG A 198 -1.28 50.76 9.72
CA ARG A 198 -2.03 52.00 9.41
C ARG A 198 -2.99 52.42 10.53
N THR A 199 -3.22 51.61 11.54
CA THR A 199 -4.12 51.97 12.66
C THR A 199 -3.34 52.41 13.92
N ARG A 200 -2.04 52.55 13.82
CA ARG A 200 -1.16 53.00 14.94
C ARG A 200 -0.53 54.37 14.72
N GLU A 201 -0.92 55.08 13.65
CA GLU A 201 -0.66 56.52 13.48
C GLU A 201 -1.97 57.31 13.76
#